data_e0e8deb47957aae0b0e618af252c860f
#
_entry.id   e0e8deb47957aae0b0e618af252c860f
#
_cell.length_a   1.000
_cell.length_b   1.000
_cell.length_c   1.000
_cell.angle_alpha   90.00
_cell.angle_beta   90.00
_cell.angle_gamma   90.00
#
_symmetry.space_group_name_H-M   'P 1'
#
loop_
_entity.id
_entity.type
_entity.pdbx_description
1 polymer ?
#
loop_
_entity_poly.entity_id
_entity_poly.type
_entity_poly.pdbx_seq_one_letter_code
_entity_poly.pdbx_strand_id
1 'polypeptide(L)'
;IGVGTTTMSVTGASQIVFHIETCDHVDGMLNYIHSKGIRAGVALKPATPLYELEYILDKCDAVLLMLINPGFAQVKGEAQTAYSAKKIHDLHEMITARGLDTRVILDGRISPENISTYGISGEADIFVAGSTCIKKDDQTGSLKRLKAMEDEINSKRS
;
A
#
# COMPACT_ATOMS: atom_id res chain seq x y z
N ILE A 1 -11.14 -0.19 30.99
CA ILE A 1 -10.73 0.31 29.67
C ILE A 1 -9.29 -0.09 29.49
N GLY A 2 -9.08 -1.31 28.94
CA GLY A 2 -7.76 -1.83 28.63
C GLY A 2 -7.29 -1.23 27.30
N VAL A 3 -6.45 -0.20 27.37
CA VAL A 3 -5.66 0.23 26.22
C VAL A 3 -4.57 -0.82 26.06
N GLY A 4 -4.73 -1.71 25.09
CA GLY A 4 -3.66 -2.59 24.68
C GLY A 4 -2.51 -1.73 24.15
N THR A 5 -1.56 -1.40 25.00
CA THR A 5 -0.30 -0.77 24.62
C THR A 5 0.51 -1.80 23.84
N THR A 6 0.33 -1.84 22.53
CA THR A 6 1.28 -2.51 21.65
C THR A 6 2.56 -1.70 21.72
N THR A 7 3.52 -2.15 22.52
CA THR A 7 4.85 -1.56 22.54
C THR A 7 5.52 -1.92 21.23
N MET A 8 5.45 -1.02 20.25
CA MET A 8 6.21 -1.15 19.02
C MET A 8 7.66 -0.76 19.32
N SER A 9 8.51 -1.76 19.47
CA SER A 9 9.95 -1.56 19.47
C SER A 9 10.39 -1.23 18.04
N VAL A 10 10.57 0.04 17.73
CA VAL A 10 10.95 0.50 16.39
C VAL A 10 12.45 0.56 16.30
N THR A 11 13.07 -0.52 15.86
CA THR A 11 14.50 -0.55 15.56
C THR A 11 14.68 -0.37 14.05
N GLY A 12 14.99 0.86 13.61
CA GLY A 12 15.43 1.16 12.26
C GLY A 12 14.35 1.22 11.16
N ALA A 13 13.05 1.20 11.47
CA ALA A 13 11.99 1.40 10.49
C ALA A 13 11.91 2.87 10.05
N SER A 14 11.91 3.12 8.75
CA SER A 14 11.71 4.46 8.18
C SER A 14 10.23 4.80 7.93
N GLN A 15 9.37 3.77 7.90
CA GLN A 15 7.93 3.91 7.70
C GLN A 15 7.19 2.75 8.39
N ILE A 16 6.02 3.05 8.95
CA ILE A 16 5.11 2.07 9.54
C ILE A 16 3.74 2.24 8.90
N VAL A 17 3.19 1.12 8.44
CA VAL A 17 1.82 1.04 7.93
C VAL A 17 1.05 0.03 8.77
N PHE A 18 -0.11 0.42 9.30
CA PHE A 18 -0.96 -0.46 10.10
C PHE A 18 -2.38 -0.54 9.51
N HIS A 19 -3.05 -1.64 9.73
CA HIS A 19 -4.41 -1.81 9.27
C HIS A 19 -5.38 -0.91 10.04
N ILE A 20 -6.13 -0.06 9.32
CA ILE A 20 -7.08 0.86 9.93
C ILE A 20 -8.15 0.11 10.75
N GLU A 21 -8.53 -1.08 10.28
CA GLU A 21 -9.56 -1.91 10.92
C GLU A 21 -9.10 -2.56 12.24
N THR A 22 -7.83 -2.42 12.59
CA THR A 22 -7.27 -2.99 13.83
C THR A 22 -6.90 -1.94 14.86
N CYS A 23 -7.24 -0.66 14.60
CA CYS A 23 -6.86 0.46 15.45
C CYS A 23 -8.08 1.32 15.78
N ASP A 24 -8.48 1.39 17.05
CA ASP A 24 -9.61 2.20 17.51
C ASP A 24 -9.31 3.70 17.48
N HIS A 25 -8.03 4.10 17.56
CA HIS A 25 -7.59 5.49 17.63
C HIS A 25 -6.58 5.81 16.52
N VAL A 26 -7.03 5.72 15.27
CA VAL A 26 -6.17 5.86 14.07
C VAL A 26 -5.43 7.18 14.06
N ASP A 27 -6.11 8.30 14.29
CA ASP A 27 -5.51 9.64 14.32
C ASP A 27 -4.39 9.74 15.38
N GLY A 28 -4.65 9.24 16.59
CA GLY A 28 -3.67 9.20 17.67
C GLY A 28 -2.46 8.33 17.34
N MET A 29 -2.67 7.21 16.65
CA MET A 29 -1.59 6.31 16.24
C MET A 29 -0.70 6.96 15.17
N LEU A 30 -1.27 7.62 14.18
CA LEU A 30 -0.51 8.37 13.16
C LEU A 30 0.35 9.44 13.82
N ASN A 31 -0.23 10.26 14.71
CA ASN A 31 0.50 11.28 15.46
C ASN A 31 1.62 10.67 16.33
N TYR A 32 1.36 9.53 16.97
CA TYR A 32 2.37 8.84 17.79
C TYR A 32 3.56 8.36 16.96
N ILE A 33 3.31 7.74 15.80
CA ILE A 33 4.38 7.27 14.89
C ILE A 33 5.20 8.46 14.40
N HIS A 34 4.56 9.55 13.98
CA HIS A 34 5.24 10.78 13.56
C HIS A 34 6.08 11.39 14.68
N SER A 35 5.61 11.34 15.94
CA SER A 35 6.39 11.83 17.10
C SER A 35 7.73 11.09 17.31
N LYS A 36 7.89 9.92 16.67
CA LYS A 36 9.14 9.14 16.65
C LYS A 36 10.02 9.43 15.45
N GLY A 37 9.67 10.40 14.61
CA GLY A 37 10.39 10.73 13.38
C GLY A 37 10.24 9.68 12.28
N ILE A 38 9.16 8.90 12.31
CA ILE A 38 8.88 7.79 11.39
C ILE A 38 7.68 8.16 10.54
N ARG A 39 7.71 7.84 9.23
CA ARG A 39 6.56 8.00 8.35
C ARG A 39 5.45 7.03 8.75
N ALA A 40 4.21 7.52 8.73
CA ALA A 40 3.04 6.77 9.13
C ALA A 40 2.08 6.57 7.97
N GLY A 41 1.47 5.39 7.89
CA GLY A 41 0.44 5.10 6.90
C GLY A 41 -0.58 4.11 7.42
N VAL A 42 -1.66 3.97 6.67
CA VAL A 42 -2.71 3.03 6.96
C VAL A 42 -2.89 2.02 5.82
N ALA A 43 -3.28 0.80 6.17
CA ALA A 43 -3.66 -0.23 5.22
C ALA A 43 -5.18 -0.46 5.28
N LEU A 44 -5.82 -0.60 4.12
CA LEU A 44 -7.24 -0.90 3.98
C LEU A 44 -7.42 -2.26 3.33
N LYS A 45 -8.29 -3.09 3.92
CA LYS A 45 -8.78 -4.34 3.31
C LYS A 45 -9.59 -4.02 2.03
N PRO A 46 -9.81 -5.00 1.14
CA PRO A 46 -10.55 -4.76 -0.09
C PRO A 46 -11.90 -4.09 0.16
N ALA A 47 -12.70 -4.60 1.09
CA ALA A 47 -14.05 -4.10 1.36
C ALA A 47 -14.12 -2.84 2.24
N THR A 48 -13.02 -2.41 2.86
CA THR A 48 -12.98 -1.20 3.68
C THR A 48 -13.09 0.05 2.80
N PRO A 49 -14.10 0.90 2.97
CA PRO A 49 -14.33 2.01 2.06
C PRO A 49 -13.34 3.17 2.28
N LEU A 50 -13.10 3.95 1.21
CA LEU A 50 -12.16 5.07 1.25
C LEU A 50 -12.62 6.22 2.14
N TYR A 51 -13.91 6.35 2.46
CA TYR A 51 -14.39 7.40 3.36
C TYR A 51 -13.77 7.31 4.77
N GLU A 52 -13.26 6.13 5.17
CA GLU A 52 -12.51 5.98 6.43
C GLU A 52 -11.26 6.89 6.48
N LEU A 53 -10.79 7.35 5.33
CA LEU A 53 -9.65 8.26 5.20
C LEU A 53 -10.05 9.74 5.30
N GLU A 54 -11.35 10.05 5.34
CA GLU A 54 -11.84 11.43 5.16
C GLU A 54 -11.16 12.45 6.07
N TYR A 55 -10.93 12.10 7.33
CA TYR A 55 -10.37 13.00 8.34
C TYR A 55 -8.92 12.68 8.75
N ILE A 56 -8.27 11.75 8.08
CA ILE A 56 -6.91 11.32 8.43
C ILE A 56 -5.94 11.29 7.25
N LEU A 57 -6.43 11.46 6.02
CA LEU A 57 -5.62 11.30 4.81
C LEU A 57 -4.45 12.29 4.76
N ASP A 58 -4.66 13.52 5.24
CA ASP A 58 -3.65 14.57 5.33
C ASP A 58 -2.49 14.24 6.30
N LYS A 59 -2.70 13.26 7.19
CA LYS A 59 -1.68 12.74 8.11
C LYS A 59 -1.02 11.45 7.63
N CYS A 60 -1.48 10.89 6.51
CA CYS A 60 -0.92 9.65 5.97
C CYS A 60 0.21 9.95 4.99
N ASP A 61 1.43 9.50 5.32
CA ASP A 61 2.53 9.48 4.34
C ASP A 61 2.31 8.40 3.27
N ALA A 62 1.50 7.40 3.58
CA ALA A 62 1.13 6.35 2.64
C ALA A 62 -0.23 5.72 2.97
N VAL A 63 -0.93 5.26 1.93
CA VAL A 63 -2.10 4.39 2.04
C VAL A 63 -1.82 3.10 1.27
N LEU A 64 -1.93 1.96 1.95
CA LEU A 64 -1.80 0.64 1.37
C LEU A 64 -3.20 0.07 1.08
N LEU A 65 -3.45 -0.26 -0.18
CA LEU A 65 -4.65 -0.99 -0.59
C LEU A 65 -4.34 -2.47 -0.72
N MET A 66 -5.02 -3.29 0.10
CA MET A 66 -5.04 -4.74 -0.11
C MET A 66 -5.97 -5.04 -1.29
N LEU A 67 -5.45 -5.75 -2.30
CA LEU A 67 -6.23 -6.15 -3.48
C LEU A 67 -6.86 -7.54 -3.32
N ILE A 68 -6.43 -8.31 -2.30
CA ILE A 68 -7.03 -9.56 -1.84
C ILE A 68 -7.27 -9.47 -0.33
N ASN A 69 -8.09 -10.38 0.21
CA ASN A 69 -8.30 -10.43 1.65
C ASN A 69 -7.02 -10.85 2.40
N PRO A 70 -6.64 -10.15 3.47
CA PRO A 70 -5.49 -10.51 4.31
C PRO A 70 -5.61 -11.93 4.84
N GLY A 71 -4.52 -12.69 4.79
CA GLY A 71 -4.49 -14.10 5.22
C GLY A 71 -4.93 -15.10 4.15
N PHE A 72 -5.49 -14.66 3.02
CA PHE A 72 -6.01 -15.53 1.95
C PHE A 72 -5.02 -15.76 0.81
N ALA A 73 -3.80 -15.28 0.89
CA ALA A 73 -2.79 -15.43 -0.17
C ALA A 73 -2.49 -16.89 -0.55
N GLN A 74 -2.69 -17.84 0.39
CA GLN A 74 -2.50 -19.28 0.16
C GLN A 74 -3.77 -19.99 -0.34
N VAL A 75 -4.92 -19.31 -0.37
CA VAL A 75 -6.17 -19.90 -0.82
C VAL A 75 -6.15 -20.02 -2.33
N LYS A 76 -6.34 -21.24 -2.82
CA LYS A 76 -6.40 -21.51 -4.26
C LYS A 76 -7.63 -20.82 -4.87
N GLY A 77 -7.38 -20.01 -5.90
CA GLY A 77 -8.45 -19.26 -6.58
C GLY A 77 -8.75 -17.90 -5.98
N GLU A 78 -8.13 -17.51 -4.86
CA GLU A 78 -8.22 -16.11 -4.39
C GLU A 78 -7.59 -15.20 -5.46
N ALA A 79 -8.36 -14.25 -5.94
CA ALA A 79 -7.97 -13.28 -6.95
C ALA A 79 -8.18 -11.86 -6.41
N GLN A 80 -7.60 -10.88 -7.10
CA GLN A 80 -7.89 -9.46 -6.83
C GLN A 80 -9.38 -9.19 -7.01
N THR A 81 -9.96 -8.37 -6.14
CA THR A 81 -11.39 -8.06 -6.21
C THR A 81 -11.72 -7.27 -7.48
N ALA A 82 -12.90 -7.50 -8.05
CA ALA A 82 -13.31 -6.86 -9.30
C ALA A 82 -13.36 -5.31 -9.23
N TYR A 83 -13.48 -4.76 -8.02
CA TYR A 83 -13.53 -3.31 -7.79
C TYR A 83 -12.15 -2.71 -7.45
N SER A 84 -11.07 -3.51 -7.44
CA SER A 84 -9.72 -3.03 -7.10
C SER A 84 -9.28 -1.86 -7.96
N ALA A 85 -9.45 -1.95 -9.27
CA ALA A 85 -9.07 -0.89 -10.20
C ALA A 85 -9.79 0.43 -9.89
N LYS A 86 -11.10 0.37 -9.66
CA LYS A 86 -11.88 1.55 -9.29
C LYS A 86 -11.40 2.15 -7.96
N LYS A 87 -11.12 1.31 -6.96
CA LYS A 87 -10.69 1.77 -5.64
C LYS A 87 -9.31 2.44 -5.68
N ILE A 88 -8.39 1.92 -6.52
CA ILE A 88 -7.07 2.53 -6.75
C ILE A 88 -7.25 3.92 -7.38
N HIS A 89 -8.06 4.01 -8.44
CA HIS A 89 -8.37 5.26 -9.12
C HIS A 89 -8.99 6.28 -8.16
N ASP A 90 -10.07 5.90 -7.43
CA ASP A 90 -10.77 6.77 -6.50
C ASP A 90 -9.82 7.31 -5.39
N LEU A 91 -8.89 6.47 -4.89
CA LEU A 91 -7.90 6.92 -3.91
C LEU A 91 -6.93 7.94 -4.52
N HIS A 92 -6.43 7.68 -5.72
CA HIS A 92 -5.56 8.60 -6.44
C HIS A 92 -6.23 9.97 -6.65
N GLU A 93 -7.48 9.97 -7.11
CA GLU A 93 -8.27 11.19 -7.26
C GLU A 93 -8.46 11.93 -5.91
N MET A 94 -8.72 11.19 -4.83
CA MET A 94 -8.89 11.78 -3.50
C MET A 94 -7.60 12.47 -3.00
N ILE A 95 -6.44 11.86 -3.24
CA ILE A 95 -5.13 12.43 -2.90
C ILE A 95 -4.84 13.66 -3.75
N THR A 96 -5.03 13.55 -5.06
CA THR A 96 -4.78 14.63 -6.04
C THR A 96 -5.68 15.84 -5.79
N ALA A 97 -6.96 15.61 -5.57
CA ALA A 97 -7.92 16.68 -5.30
C ALA A 97 -7.60 17.48 -4.02
N ARG A 98 -6.92 16.86 -3.05
CA ARG A 98 -6.47 17.50 -1.82
C ARG A 98 -5.06 18.07 -1.90
N GLY A 99 -4.34 17.87 -3.01
CA GLY A 99 -2.94 18.30 -3.20
C GLY A 99 -1.97 17.67 -2.22
N LEU A 100 -2.16 16.38 -1.88
CA LEU A 100 -1.35 15.66 -0.91
C LEU A 100 -0.25 14.84 -1.59
N ASP A 101 0.88 14.67 -0.88
CA ASP A 101 2.01 13.81 -1.32
C ASP A 101 1.92 12.37 -0.76
N THR A 102 0.72 11.94 -0.36
CA THR A 102 0.46 10.61 0.17
C THR A 102 0.73 9.54 -0.88
N ARG A 103 1.61 8.58 -0.58
CA ARG A 103 1.97 7.50 -1.52
C ARG A 103 0.92 6.39 -1.50
N VAL A 104 0.61 5.86 -2.67
CA VAL A 104 -0.25 4.69 -2.82
C VAL A 104 0.60 3.43 -2.90
N ILE A 105 0.34 2.48 -2.01
CA ILE A 105 0.99 1.17 -1.96
C ILE A 105 -0.05 0.11 -2.34
N LEU A 106 0.30 -0.80 -3.24
CA LEU A 106 -0.55 -1.92 -3.63
C LEU A 106 0.04 -3.25 -3.14
N ASP A 107 -0.79 -4.06 -2.49
CA ASP A 107 -0.45 -5.41 -2.03
C ASP A 107 -1.57 -6.40 -2.35
N GLY A 108 -1.20 -7.61 -2.69
CA GLY A 108 -2.10 -8.72 -2.98
C GLY A 108 -2.07 -9.15 -4.45
N ARG A 109 -1.37 -10.25 -4.71
CA ARG A 109 -1.20 -10.87 -6.03
C ARG A 109 -0.76 -9.89 -7.13
N ILE A 110 0.12 -8.96 -6.77
CA ILE A 110 0.65 -7.97 -7.71
C ILE A 110 1.32 -8.68 -8.89
N SER A 111 0.85 -8.39 -10.09
CA SER A 111 1.39 -8.89 -11.34
C SER A 111 2.31 -7.84 -12.01
N PRO A 112 3.17 -8.26 -12.95
CA PRO A 112 3.91 -7.32 -13.80
C PRO A 112 3.00 -6.33 -14.54
N GLU A 113 1.80 -6.77 -14.94
CA GLU A 113 0.80 -5.91 -15.57
C GLU A 113 0.29 -4.82 -14.61
N ASN A 114 -0.02 -5.16 -13.34
CA ASN A 114 -0.40 -4.18 -12.34
C ASN A 114 0.70 -3.12 -12.16
N ILE A 115 1.97 -3.54 -12.06
CA ILE A 115 3.12 -2.64 -11.90
C ILE A 115 3.20 -1.68 -13.08
N SER A 116 3.14 -2.20 -14.32
CA SER A 116 3.20 -1.39 -15.52
C SER A 116 2.01 -0.41 -15.61
N THR A 117 0.79 -0.91 -15.42
CA THR A 117 -0.43 -0.10 -15.56
C THR A 117 -0.46 1.04 -14.56
N TYR A 118 -0.45 0.73 -13.27
CA TYR A 118 -0.60 1.72 -12.20
C TYR A 118 0.67 2.52 -11.95
N GLY A 119 1.83 1.93 -12.26
CA GLY A 119 3.11 2.64 -12.22
C GLY A 119 3.18 3.74 -13.28
N ILE A 120 2.85 3.44 -14.53
CA ILE A 120 2.91 4.41 -15.63
C ILE A 120 1.82 5.49 -15.48
N SER A 121 0.59 5.11 -15.10
CA SER A 121 -0.49 6.09 -14.88
C SER A 121 -0.24 7.02 -13.69
N GLY A 122 0.65 6.65 -12.77
CA GLY A 122 0.91 7.42 -11.57
C GLY A 122 -0.07 7.15 -10.42
N GLU A 123 -1.01 6.22 -10.60
CA GLU A 123 -2.02 5.89 -9.58
C GLU A 123 -1.45 5.09 -8.40
N ALA A 124 -0.26 4.49 -8.55
CA ALA A 124 0.44 3.83 -7.46
C ALA A 124 1.94 4.08 -7.52
N ASP A 125 2.57 4.13 -6.33
CA ASP A 125 3.99 4.46 -6.16
C ASP A 125 4.83 3.26 -5.73
N ILE A 126 4.23 2.35 -4.96
CA ILE A 126 4.92 1.22 -4.35
C ILE A 126 4.11 -0.06 -4.57
N PHE A 127 4.82 -1.14 -4.93
CA PHE A 127 4.21 -2.44 -5.20
C PHE A 127 4.86 -3.52 -4.33
N VAL A 128 4.04 -4.26 -3.57
CA VAL A 128 4.51 -5.41 -2.80
C VAL A 128 4.55 -6.63 -3.72
N ALA A 129 5.73 -6.85 -4.32
CA ALA A 129 5.95 -7.90 -5.30
C ALA A 129 6.24 -9.24 -4.61
N GLY A 130 5.30 -10.17 -4.69
CA GLY A 130 5.44 -11.53 -4.15
C GLY A 130 5.72 -12.58 -5.23
N SER A 131 5.20 -13.79 -5.01
CA SER A 131 5.43 -14.98 -5.85
C SER A 131 4.94 -14.85 -7.30
N THR A 132 4.04 -13.94 -7.59
CA THR A 132 3.59 -13.60 -8.96
C THR A 132 4.71 -12.94 -9.77
N CYS A 133 5.55 -12.15 -9.13
CA CYS A 133 6.64 -11.42 -9.78
C CYS A 133 7.99 -12.12 -9.58
N ILE A 134 8.21 -12.77 -8.41
CA ILE A 134 9.48 -13.36 -8.03
C ILE A 134 9.35 -14.88 -8.10
N LYS A 135 10.04 -15.50 -9.06
CA LYS A 135 10.09 -16.95 -9.22
C LYS A 135 11.14 -17.56 -8.28
N LYS A 136 10.77 -18.62 -7.56
CA LYS A 136 11.69 -19.30 -6.62
C LYS A 136 12.95 -19.86 -7.27
N ASP A 137 12.81 -20.37 -8.49
CA ASP A 137 13.85 -20.98 -9.32
C ASP A 137 14.66 -19.97 -10.14
N ASP A 138 14.21 -18.70 -10.23
CA ASP A 138 14.88 -17.62 -10.96
C ASP A 138 14.71 -16.27 -10.23
N GLN A 139 15.22 -16.17 -9.01
CA GLN A 139 15.13 -14.94 -8.22
C GLN A 139 15.91 -13.79 -8.89
N THR A 140 17.14 -14.05 -9.33
CA THR A 140 17.98 -13.04 -9.96
C THR A 140 17.38 -12.49 -11.25
N GLY A 141 16.86 -13.36 -12.13
CA GLY A 141 16.18 -12.92 -13.35
C GLY A 141 14.88 -12.17 -13.05
N SER A 142 14.14 -12.58 -12.00
CA SER A 142 12.94 -11.88 -11.56
C SER A 142 13.24 -10.45 -11.10
N LEU A 143 14.30 -10.28 -10.28
CA LEU A 143 14.73 -8.94 -9.83
C LEU A 143 15.22 -8.06 -10.97
N LYS A 144 15.96 -8.62 -11.94
CA LYS A 144 16.36 -7.86 -13.14
C LYS A 144 15.16 -7.37 -13.95
N ARG A 145 14.13 -8.21 -14.12
CA ARG A 145 12.89 -7.81 -14.82
C ARG A 145 12.16 -6.70 -14.08
N LEU A 146 12.01 -6.82 -12.75
CA LEU A 146 11.36 -5.78 -11.94
C LEU A 146 12.13 -4.45 -12.01
N LYS A 147 13.47 -4.50 -11.96
CA LYS A 147 14.30 -3.30 -12.12
C LYS A 147 14.14 -2.65 -13.49
N ALA A 148 14.11 -3.42 -14.56
CA ALA A 148 13.85 -2.90 -15.90
C ALA A 148 12.46 -2.24 -16.02
N MET A 149 11.43 -2.79 -15.37
CA MET A 149 10.10 -2.19 -15.31
C MET A 149 10.10 -0.87 -14.54
N GLU A 150 10.82 -0.80 -13.40
CA GLU A 150 10.99 0.43 -12.63
C GLU A 150 11.65 1.53 -13.48
N ASP A 151 12.72 1.19 -14.19
CA ASP A 151 13.44 2.12 -15.06
C ASP A 151 12.53 2.62 -16.22
N GLU A 152 11.72 1.73 -16.81
CA GLU A 152 10.72 2.09 -17.83
C GLU A 152 9.65 3.04 -17.28
N ILE A 153 9.08 2.74 -16.11
CA ILE A 153 8.06 3.57 -15.46
C ILE A 153 8.63 4.98 -15.20
N ASN A 154 9.83 5.05 -14.62
CA ASN A 154 10.47 6.31 -14.30
C ASN A 154 10.74 7.15 -15.55
N SER A 155 11.10 6.52 -16.68
CA SER A 155 11.31 7.21 -17.96
C SER A 155 10.01 7.76 -18.58
N LYS A 156 8.87 7.14 -18.29
CA LYS A 156 7.55 7.57 -18.82
C LYS A 156 6.84 8.59 -17.93
N ARG A 157 7.25 8.70 -16.66
CA ARG A 157 6.75 9.73 -15.73
C ARG A 157 7.54 11.04 -15.79
N SER A 158 8.72 11.04 -16.42
CA SER A 158 9.56 12.24 -16.65
C SER A 158 9.05 13.09 -17.81
#